data_98b6b309490da631d2a545b60b6d0c68
#
_entry.id   98b6b309490da631d2a545b60b6d0c68
#
_cell.length_a   1.000
_cell.length_b   1.000
_cell.length_c   1.000
_cell.angle_alpha   90.00
_cell.angle_beta   90.00
_cell.angle_gamma   90.00
#
_symmetry.space_group_name_H-M   'P 1'
#
loop_
_entity.id
_entity.type
_entity.pdbx_description
1 polymer ?
#
loop_
_entity_poly.entity_id
_entity_poly.type
_entity_poly.pdbx_seq_one_letter_code
_entity_poly.pdbx_strand_id
1 'polypeptide(L)'
;MNDYLKSHACAVLPLVFACYKVNGNLKLIKKDKDYSLLIMDAIIEGYNVLKELGYEILPKGEYEDFVNKKNLCAFFYRFMFSNFIGKICISDHAMSAREEFFLLDNEFEKLKKKSGLETKVYDKLKVELLNYKG
;
A
#
# COMPACT_ATOMS: atom_id res chain seq x y z
N MET A 1 4.22 10.86 14.28
CA MET A 1 3.85 9.48 13.90
C MET A 1 5.01 8.56 14.28
N ASN A 2 4.75 7.49 15.02
CA ASN A 2 5.81 6.55 15.43
C ASN A 2 6.19 5.60 14.29
N ASP A 3 7.23 4.78 14.49
CA ASP A 3 7.73 3.90 13.44
C ASP A 3 6.71 2.87 12.97
N TYR A 4 5.90 2.34 13.90
CA TYR A 4 4.84 1.41 13.54
C TYR A 4 3.80 2.06 12.63
N LEU A 5 3.36 3.27 12.95
CA LEU A 5 2.35 3.98 12.15
C LEU A 5 2.90 4.37 10.78
N LYS A 6 4.19 4.75 10.70
CA LYS A 6 4.83 5.03 9.41
C LYS A 6 4.88 3.78 8.53
N SER A 7 5.31 2.65 9.08
CA SER A 7 5.34 1.38 8.35
C SER A 7 3.95 0.96 7.90
N HIS A 8 2.98 1.08 8.80
CA HIS A 8 1.58 0.73 8.51
C HIS A 8 1.04 1.58 7.35
N ALA A 9 1.31 2.88 7.34
CA ALA A 9 0.89 3.77 6.27
C ALA A 9 1.47 3.35 4.92
N CYS A 10 2.75 2.99 4.88
CA CYS A 10 3.41 2.54 3.65
C CYS A 10 2.80 1.24 3.10
N ALA A 11 2.32 0.37 3.97
CA ALA A 11 1.65 -0.87 3.55
C ALA A 11 0.20 -0.62 3.14
N VAL A 12 -0.53 0.20 3.89
CA VAL A 12 -1.96 0.43 3.67
C VAL A 12 -2.23 1.24 2.41
N LEU A 13 -1.44 2.27 2.13
CA LEU A 13 -1.72 3.17 1.01
C LEU A 13 -1.79 2.44 -0.34
N PRO A 14 -0.83 1.59 -0.74
CA PRO A 14 -0.98 0.86 -1.99
C PRO A 14 -2.20 -0.07 -2.02
N LEU A 15 -2.58 -0.65 -0.89
CA LEU A 15 -3.77 -1.49 -0.79
C LEU A 15 -5.03 -0.67 -1.01
N VAL A 16 -5.06 0.55 -0.48
CA VAL A 16 -6.18 1.49 -0.67
C VAL A 16 -6.29 1.91 -2.13
N PHE A 17 -5.17 2.15 -2.80
CA PHE A 17 -5.17 2.47 -4.22
C PHE A 17 -5.80 1.34 -5.04
N ALA A 18 -5.52 0.08 -4.67
CA ALA A 18 -6.14 -1.07 -5.31
C ALA A 18 -7.67 -1.07 -5.14
N CYS A 19 -8.15 -0.70 -3.95
CA CYS A 19 -9.59 -0.60 -3.69
C CYS A 19 -10.25 0.41 -4.64
N TYR A 20 -9.64 1.56 -4.82
CA TYR A 20 -10.18 2.58 -5.72
C TYR A 20 -10.13 2.15 -7.19
N LYS A 21 -9.07 1.44 -7.58
CA LYS A 21 -8.96 0.93 -8.95
C LYS A 21 -10.15 0.05 -9.34
N VAL A 22 -10.60 -0.79 -8.43
CA VAL A 22 -11.68 -1.75 -8.69
C VAL A 22 -13.02 -1.34 -8.08
N ASN A 23 -13.12 -0.09 -7.63
CA ASN A 23 -14.34 0.48 -7.04
C ASN A 23 -14.90 -0.40 -5.91
N GLY A 24 -14.00 -0.87 -5.05
CA GLY A 24 -14.36 -1.68 -3.88
C GLY A 24 -14.55 -3.18 -4.15
N ASN A 25 -14.52 -3.61 -5.40
CA ASN A 25 -14.69 -5.03 -5.73
C ASN A 25 -13.34 -5.74 -5.74
N LEU A 26 -12.84 -6.10 -4.55
CA LEU A 26 -11.52 -6.70 -4.39
C LEU A 26 -11.37 -8.07 -5.06
N LYS A 27 -12.47 -8.72 -5.43
CA LYS A 27 -12.40 -9.99 -6.17
C LYS A 27 -11.70 -9.84 -7.51
N LEU A 28 -11.74 -8.64 -8.10
CA LEU A 28 -11.04 -8.36 -9.35
C LEU A 28 -9.53 -8.37 -9.17
N ILE A 29 -9.03 -7.99 -7.99
CA ILE A 29 -7.60 -8.01 -7.69
C ILE A 29 -7.11 -9.45 -7.50
N LYS A 30 -7.94 -10.33 -6.95
CA LYS A 30 -7.57 -11.74 -6.78
C LYS A 30 -7.09 -12.39 -8.06
N LYS A 31 -7.67 -12.01 -9.19
CA LYS A 31 -7.36 -12.57 -10.50
C LYS A 31 -6.21 -11.86 -11.20
N ASP A 32 -5.74 -10.75 -10.67
CA ASP A 32 -4.72 -9.92 -11.30
C ASP A 32 -3.39 -10.07 -10.57
N LYS A 33 -2.66 -11.11 -10.96
CA LYS A 33 -1.35 -11.41 -10.37
C LYS A 33 -0.37 -10.27 -10.58
N ASP A 34 -0.33 -9.69 -11.78
CA ASP A 34 0.62 -8.63 -12.10
C ASP A 34 0.37 -7.38 -11.24
N TYR A 35 -0.90 -7.02 -11.06
CA TYR A 35 -1.22 -5.87 -10.20
C TYR A 35 -0.87 -6.14 -8.74
N SER A 36 -1.06 -7.37 -8.26
CA SER A 36 -0.67 -7.71 -6.89
C SER A 36 0.84 -7.58 -6.68
N LEU A 37 1.65 -7.89 -7.68
CA LEU A 37 3.10 -7.68 -7.62
C LEU A 37 3.45 -6.20 -7.61
N LEU A 38 2.73 -5.36 -8.36
CA LEU A 38 2.91 -3.91 -8.31
C LEU A 38 2.58 -3.36 -6.92
N ILE A 39 1.55 -3.88 -6.26
CA ILE A 39 1.25 -3.51 -4.87
C ILE A 39 2.44 -3.80 -3.97
N MET A 40 3.04 -4.98 -4.09
CA MET A 40 4.21 -5.33 -3.30
C MET A 40 5.38 -4.39 -3.57
N ASP A 41 5.64 -4.09 -4.84
CA ASP A 41 6.71 -3.16 -5.22
C ASP A 41 6.48 -1.77 -4.64
N ALA A 42 5.25 -1.27 -4.66
CA ALA A 42 4.92 0.03 -4.11
C ALA A 42 5.14 0.07 -2.59
N ILE A 43 4.77 -1.00 -1.88
CA ILE A 43 5.00 -1.10 -0.43
C ILE A 43 6.51 -1.10 -0.14
N ILE A 44 7.28 -1.87 -0.89
CA ILE A 44 8.73 -1.93 -0.73
C ILE A 44 9.35 -0.55 -0.96
N GLU A 45 8.91 0.18 -1.98
CA GLU A 45 9.38 1.55 -2.22
C GLU A 45 9.13 2.46 -1.01
N GLY A 46 7.94 2.37 -0.41
CA GLY A 46 7.62 3.14 0.80
C GLY A 46 8.52 2.77 1.97
N TYR A 47 8.76 1.48 2.15
CA TYR A 47 9.68 1.01 3.20
C TYR A 47 11.11 1.50 2.95
N ASN A 48 11.56 1.55 1.70
CA ASN A 48 12.88 2.08 1.36
C ASN A 48 13.00 3.56 1.75
N VAL A 49 11.94 4.35 1.57
CA VAL A 49 11.92 5.74 2.03
C VAL A 49 12.15 5.80 3.54
N LEU A 50 11.45 4.99 4.31
CA LEU A 50 11.59 4.97 5.76
C LEU A 50 12.99 4.54 6.18
N LYS A 51 13.55 3.52 5.54
CA LYS A 51 14.90 3.04 5.85
C LYS A 51 15.95 4.10 5.55
N GLU A 52 15.82 4.83 4.44
CA GLU A 52 16.73 5.91 4.10
C GLU A 52 16.72 7.01 5.16
N LEU A 53 15.59 7.26 5.78
CA LEU A 53 15.44 8.24 6.84
C LEU A 53 15.86 7.71 8.23
N GLY A 54 16.26 6.45 8.33
CA GLY A 54 16.70 5.84 9.57
C GLY A 54 15.60 5.26 10.44
N TYR A 55 14.38 5.14 9.91
CA TYR A 55 13.27 4.54 10.65
C TYR A 55 13.29 3.03 10.53
N GLU A 56 12.80 2.35 11.57
CA GLU A 56 12.67 0.90 11.59
C GLU A 56 11.37 0.49 10.89
N ILE A 57 11.45 -0.57 10.07
CA ILE A 57 10.25 -1.16 9.46
C ILE A 57 9.63 -2.16 10.43
N LEU A 58 8.36 -1.97 10.75
CA LEU A 58 7.62 -2.83 11.67
C LEU A 58 6.39 -3.42 10.97
N PRO A 59 6.00 -4.66 11.22
CA PRO A 59 6.65 -5.64 12.10
C PRO A 59 8.05 -6.05 11.61
N LYS A 60 8.90 -6.46 12.56
CA LYS A 60 10.27 -6.90 12.21
C LYS A 60 10.23 -8.07 11.25
N GLY A 61 11.11 -8.05 10.26
CA GLY A 61 11.20 -9.09 9.24
C GLY A 61 10.27 -8.91 8.05
N GLU A 62 9.30 -8.00 8.12
CA GLU A 62 8.34 -7.81 7.02
C GLU A 62 9.00 -7.29 5.75
N TYR A 63 9.93 -6.34 5.89
CA TYR A 63 10.66 -5.82 4.74
C TYR A 63 11.41 -6.93 4.00
N GLU A 64 12.16 -7.73 4.75
CA GLU A 64 12.94 -8.83 4.19
C GLU A 64 12.05 -9.87 3.53
N ASP A 65 10.89 -10.17 4.12
CA ASP A 65 9.93 -11.10 3.54
C ASP A 65 9.35 -10.56 2.23
N PHE A 66 9.01 -9.29 2.19
CA PHE A 66 8.45 -8.68 0.97
C PHE A 66 9.48 -8.65 -0.16
N VAL A 67 10.75 -8.40 0.15
CA VAL A 67 11.81 -8.38 -0.85
C VAL A 67 12.15 -9.80 -1.32
N ASN A 68 12.32 -10.74 -0.39
CA ASN A 68 12.82 -12.09 -0.68
C ASN A 68 11.72 -13.07 -1.09
N LYS A 69 10.47 -12.83 -0.64
CA LYS A 69 9.34 -13.72 -0.87
C LYS A 69 8.16 -12.96 -1.49
N LYS A 70 8.47 -12.06 -2.43
CA LYS A 70 7.47 -11.17 -3.03
C LYS A 70 6.29 -11.91 -3.62
N ASN A 71 6.54 -12.99 -4.37
CA ASN A 71 5.48 -13.76 -5.00
C ASN A 71 4.56 -14.42 -3.97
N LEU A 72 5.13 -14.95 -2.88
CA LEU A 72 4.34 -15.55 -1.81
C LEU A 72 3.50 -14.51 -1.08
N CYS A 73 4.08 -13.35 -0.77
CA CYS A 73 3.36 -12.26 -0.12
C CYS A 73 2.23 -11.76 -1.01
N ALA A 74 2.47 -11.60 -2.32
CA ALA A 74 1.44 -11.20 -3.26
C ALA A 74 0.30 -12.21 -3.30
N PHE A 75 0.61 -13.50 -3.24
CA PHE A 75 -0.38 -14.56 -3.17
C PHE A 75 -1.27 -14.42 -1.93
N PHE A 76 -0.66 -14.18 -0.77
CA PHE A 76 -1.43 -13.97 0.48
C PHE A 76 -2.32 -12.75 0.40
N TYR A 77 -1.84 -11.65 -0.17
CA TYR A 77 -2.68 -10.45 -0.33
C TYR A 77 -3.84 -10.71 -1.28
N ARG A 78 -3.61 -11.43 -2.39
CA ARG A 78 -4.72 -11.79 -3.30
C ARG A 78 -5.75 -12.65 -2.60
N PHE A 79 -5.31 -13.60 -1.77
CA PHE A 79 -6.22 -14.42 -0.98
C PHE A 79 -7.00 -13.55 0.02
N MET A 80 -6.33 -12.63 0.71
CA MET A 80 -6.97 -11.72 1.67
C MET A 80 -8.04 -10.86 0.99
N PHE A 81 -7.77 -10.37 -0.21
CA PHE A 81 -8.73 -9.57 -0.97
C PHE A 81 -10.01 -10.33 -1.30
N SER A 82 -9.96 -11.64 -1.37
CA SER A 82 -11.11 -12.46 -1.77
C SER A 82 -12.01 -12.85 -0.61
N ASN A 83 -11.62 -12.56 0.63
CA ASN A 83 -12.38 -12.97 1.80
C ASN A 83 -13.06 -11.79 2.50
N PHE A 84 -13.91 -12.10 3.47
CA PHE A 84 -14.72 -11.14 4.20
C PHE A 84 -13.86 -10.15 5.00
N ILE A 85 -12.72 -10.63 5.53
CA ILE A 85 -11.81 -9.78 6.31
C ILE A 85 -11.22 -8.69 5.43
N GLY A 86 -10.78 -9.03 4.23
CA GLY A 86 -10.25 -8.05 3.28
C GLY A 86 -11.29 -6.99 2.94
N LYS A 87 -12.54 -7.39 2.73
CA LYS A 87 -13.61 -6.45 2.44
C LYS A 87 -13.80 -5.47 3.59
N ILE A 88 -13.91 -5.95 4.81
CA ILE A 88 -14.15 -5.09 5.98
C ILE A 88 -12.94 -4.22 6.28
N CYS A 89 -11.74 -4.79 6.33
CA CYS A 89 -10.55 -4.10 6.81
C CYS A 89 -9.96 -3.15 5.78
N ILE A 90 -10.22 -3.36 4.49
CA ILE A 90 -9.61 -2.57 3.43
C ILE A 90 -10.68 -1.85 2.62
N SER A 91 -11.57 -2.59 1.94
CA SER A 91 -12.48 -2.01 0.97
C SER A 91 -13.48 -1.04 1.61
N ASP A 92 -14.20 -1.48 2.63
CA ASP A 92 -15.24 -0.64 3.25
C ASP A 92 -14.63 0.59 3.90
N HIS A 93 -13.48 0.43 4.58
CA HIS A 93 -12.79 1.56 5.19
C HIS A 93 -12.26 2.53 4.13
N ALA A 94 -11.63 2.02 3.08
CA ALA A 94 -11.10 2.86 2.00
C ALA A 94 -12.20 3.67 1.33
N MET A 95 -13.33 3.04 1.01
CA MET A 95 -14.42 3.71 0.31
C MET A 95 -15.11 4.78 1.15
N SER A 96 -15.04 4.70 2.47
CA SER A 96 -15.68 5.65 3.38
C SER A 96 -14.74 6.74 3.91
N ALA A 97 -13.42 6.60 3.76
CA ALA A 97 -12.44 7.46 4.41
C ALA A 97 -11.43 8.05 3.42
N ARG A 98 -11.85 8.37 2.19
CA ARG A 98 -10.97 8.85 1.12
C ARG A 98 -10.13 10.05 1.54
N GLU A 99 -10.72 11.03 2.23
CA GLU A 99 -10.00 12.24 2.63
C GLU A 99 -8.90 11.93 3.65
N GLU A 100 -9.13 10.97 4.54
CA GLU A 100 -8.11 10.54 5.51
C GLU A 100 -6.91 9.94 4.78
N PHE A 101 -7.14 9.19 3.71
CA PHE A 101 -6.05 8.61 2.93
C PHE A 101 -5.30 9.67 2.12
N PHE A 102 -5.96 10.73 1.67
CA PHE A 102 -5.26 11.87 1.09
C PHE A 102 -4.31 12.52 2.09
N LEU A 103 -4.76 12.72 3.32
CA LEU A 103 -3.92 13.29 4.37
C LEU A 103 -2.73 12.38 4.69
N LEU A 104 -2.99 11.07 4.75
CA LEU A 104 -1.94 10.09 5.01
C LEU A 104 -0.91 10.07 3.88
N ASP A 105 -1.37 10.12 2.63
CA ASP A 105 -0.49 10.22 1.47
C ASP A 105 0.36 11.50 1.52
N ASN A 106 -0.23 12.62 1.90
CA ASN A 106 0.52 13.87 2.05
C ASN A 106 1.65 13.73 3.07
N GLU A 107 1.40 13.04 4.19
CA GLU A 107 2.44 12.79 5.18
C GLU A 107 3.54 11.89 4.59
N PHE A 108 3.18 10.87 3.81
CA PHE A 108 4.16 10.04 3.13
C PHE A 108 4.99 10.84 2.12
N GLU A 109 4.35 11.73 1.36
CA GLU A 109 5.05 12.55 0.37
C GLU A 109 6.09 13.46 1.03
N LYS A 110 5.81 13.98 2.24
CA LYS A 110 6.79 14.75 3.00
C LYS A 110 8.02 13.90 3.35
N LEU A 111 7.80 12.67 3.79
CA LEU A 111 8.89 11.75 4.11
C LEU A 111 9.71 11.39 2.86
N LYS A 112 9.02 11.12 1.75
CA LYS A 112 9.65 10.82 0.47
C LYS A 112 10.55 11.96 0.02
N LYS A 113 10.08 13.19 0.11
CA LYS A 113 10.85 14.37 -0.26
C LYS A 113 12.12 14.48 0.60
N LYS A 114 12.01 14.24 1.90
CA LYS A 114 13.16 14.22 2.80
C LYS A 114 14.17 13.16 2.45
N SER A 115 13.71 11.97 2.02
CA SER A 115 14.59 10.86 1.68
C SER A 115 15.36 11.06 0.38
N GLY A 116 14.82 11.86 -0.53
CA GLY A 116 15.40 12.04 -1.87
C GLY A 116 15.20 10.86 -2.80
N LEU A 117 14.44 9.83 -2.38
CA LEU A 117 14.20 8.65 -3.20
C LEU A 117 12.97 8.82 -4.09
N GLU A 118 12.97 8.12 -5.22
CA GLU A 118 11.82 8.02 -6.10
C GLU A 118 10.98 6.80 -5.73
N THR A 119 9.65 6.89 -5.96
CA THR A 119 8.72 5.79 -5.72
C THR A 119 7.84 5.63 -6.95
N LYS A 120 8.42 5.12 -8.04
CA LYS A 120 7.76 5.09 -9.37
C LYS A 120 6.50 4.23 -9.38
N VAL A 121 6.54 3.05 -8.77
CA VAL A 121 5.38 2.15 -8.74
C VAL A 121 4.30 2.71 -7.82
N TYR A 122 4.68 3.21 -6.65
CA TYR A 122 3.75 3.87 -5.74
C TYR A 122 3.03 5.02 -6.45
N ASP A 123 3.77 5.88 -7.14
CA ASP A 123 3.20 7.04 -7.85
C ASP A 123 2.25 6.58 -8.96
N LYS A 124 2.58 5.51 -9.65
CA LYS A 124 1.72 4.93 -10.69
C LYS A 124 0.39 4.45 -10.11
N LEU A 125 0.43 3.76 -8.98
CA LEU A 125 -0.78 3.24 -8.34
C LEU A 125 -1.61 4.36 -7.70
N LYS A 126 -0.98 5.41 -7.21
CA LYS A 126 -1.63 6.55 -6.57
C LYS A 126 -2.62 7.27 -7.49
N VAL A 127 -2.46 7.17 -8.79
CA VAL A 127 -3.38 7.78 -9.76
C VAL A 127 -4.83 7.35 -9.49
N GLU A 128 -5.04 6.14 -9.01
CA GLU A 128 -6.38 5.65 -8.71
C GLU A 128 -7.05 6.43 -7.57
N LEU A 129 -6.27 6.83 -6.56
CA LEU A 129 -6.78 7.69 -5.48
C LEU A 129 -7.12 9.08 -6.01
N LEU A 130 -6.24 9.66 -6.84
CA LEU A 130 -6.42 11.01 -7.36
C LEU A 130 -7.62 11.12 -8.29
N ASN A 131 -7.89 10.08 -9.08
CA ASN A 131 -8.94 10.07 -10.09
C ASN A 131 -10.27 9.55 -9.59
N TYR A 132 -10.33 9.00 -8.40
CA TYR A 132 -11.57 8.41 -7.87
C TYR A 132 -12.58 9.51 -7.54
N LYS A 133 -13.78 9.38 -8.09
CA LYS A 133 -14.85 10.40 -7.93
C LYS A 133 -16.02 9.91 -7.09
N GLY A 134 -15.85 8.79 -6.44
CA GLY A 134 -16.85 8.25 -5.55
C GLY A 134 -17.89 7.42 -6.14
#